data_6215b4c63cb49042b14c8c5cc8b1edc4
#
_entry.id   6215b4c63cb49042b14c8c5cc8b1edc4
#
_cell.length_a   1.000
_cell.length_b   1.000
_cell.length_c   1.000
_cell.angle_alpha   90.00
_cell.angle_beta   90.00
_cell.angle_gamma   90.00
#
_symmetry.space_group_name_H-M   'P 1'
#
loop_
_entity.id
_entity.type
_entity.pdbx_description
1 polymer ?
#
loop_
_entity_poly.entity_id
_entity_poly.type
_entity_poly.pdbx_seq_one_letter_code
_entity_poly.pdbx_strand_id
1 'polypeptide(L)'
;ALAVLSKGPVGALVPGLVIFLFLLTQKKWAELLHMRLLIGIPIFLLIAAPWFLYMYHLHGKDFVIVLLGVHNFLRATQPEHPENNVFYFYPAIVLVAFLPWTGFVLHGLWKGILDAWKEKAPIPRFLIIWIASYYLFYSLMATKYPTYLFPIWFPSALLAAIYLPWVPKKFRFFEYILPISIWWVALMVGAYLFVPKPLSWFVIGLFLTAGIFHLSFISKGPKGRFLPGVVLLTISCYLIAS
;
A
#
# COMPACT_ATOMS: atom_id res chain seq x y z
N ALA A 1 4.90 -9.89 17.14
CA ALA A 1 6.27 -9.84 17.67
C ALA A 1 7.26 -9.34 16.60
N LEU A 2 7.44 -10.04 15.45
CA LEU A 2 8.41 -9.67 14.41
C LEU A 2 8.24 -8.23 13.89
N ALA A 3 7.01 -7.78 13.70
CA ALA A 3 6.74 -6.40 13.27
C ALA A 3 7.21 -5.37 14.32
N VAL A 4 7.12 -5.70 15.60
CA VAL A 4 7.60 -4.83 16.70
C VAL A 4 9.12 -4.83 16.75
N LEU A 5 9.77 -5.96 16.52
CA LEU A 5 11.24 -6.01 16.41
C LEU A 5 11.75 -5.16 15.22
N SER A 6 10.99 -5.06 14.14
CA SER A 6 11.35 -4.31 12.93
C SER A 6 11.02 -2.82 13.01
N LYS A 7 9.84 -2.46 13.54
CA LYS A 7 9.27 -1.10 13.50
C LYS A 7 9.01 -0.48 14.88
N GLY A 8 9.43 -1.16 15.96
CA GLY A 8 9.11 -0.73 17.31
C GLY A 8 7.61 -0.86 17.64
N PRO A 9 7.11 -0.13 18.65
CA PRO A 9 5.72 -0.25 19.14
C PRO A 9 4.64 -0.08 18.08
N VAL A 10 4.88 0.73 17.06
CA VAL A 10 3.95 0.95 15.94
C VAL A 10 3.61 -0.34 15.20
N GLY A 11 4.56 -1.32 15.19
CA GLY A 11 4.35 -2.64 14.58
C GLY A 11 3.23 -3.48 15.24
N ALA A 12 2.83 -3.16 16.47
CA ALA A 12 1.65 -3.77 17.12
C ALA A 12 0.46 -2.80 17.18
N LEU A 13 0.72 -1.52 17.36
CA LEU A 13 -0.31 -0.50 17.56
C LEU A 13 -1.25 -0.39 16.37
N VAL A 14 -0.73 -0.24 15.15
CA VAL A 14 -1.58 -0.01 13.98
C VAL A 14 -2.36 -1.29 13.58
N PRO A 15 -1.78 -2.51 13.53
CA PRO A 15 -2.56 -3.72 13.34
C PRO A 15 -3.61 -3.95 14.44
N GLY A 16 -3.27 -3.65 15.69
CA GLY A 16 -4.22 -3.69 16.81
C GLY A 16 -5.39 -2.73 16.61
N LEU A 17 -5.10 -1.50 16.16
CA LEU A 17 -6.13 -0.51 15.82
C LEU A 17 -7.06 -1.01 14.71
N VAL A 18 -6.51 -1.63 13.65
CA VAL A 18 -7.30 -2.20 12.55
C VAL A 18 -8.29 -3.25 13.07
N ILE A 19 -7.81 -4.21 13.88
CA ILE A 19 -8.64 -5.26 14.43
C ILE A 19 -9.70 -4.66 15.36
N PHE A 20 -9.31 -3.75 16.24
CA PHE A 20 -10.20 -3.07 17.16
C PHE A 20 -11.33 -2.33 16.43
N LEU A 21 -10.99 -1.49 15.44
CA LEU A 21 -11.98 -0.77 14.64
C LEU A 21 -12.89 -1.70 13.85
N PHE A 22 -12.36 -2.79 13.32
CA PHE A 22 -13.18 -3.78 12.62
C PHE A 22 -14.19 -4.44 13.54
N LEU A 23 -13.79 -4.91 14.73
CA LEU A 23 -14.70 -5.49 15.72
C LEU A 23 -15.71 -4.48 16.24
N LEU A 24 -15.30 -3.23 16.40
CA LEU A 24 -16.18 -2.11 16.75
C LEU A 24 -17.32 -1.95 15.71
N THR A 25 -16.98 -1.93 14.43
CA THR A 25 -17.97 -1.80 13.36
C THR A 25 -18.90 -3.01 13.24
N GLN A 26 -18.45 -4.18 13.68
CA GLN A 26 -19.26 -5.40 13.72
C GLN A 26 -20.12 -5.53 14.99
N LYS A 27 -19.93 -4.62 15.98
CA LYS A 27 -20.53 -4.72 17.32
C LYS A 27 -20.19 -6.03 18.04
N LYS A 28 -19.03 -6.62 17.74
CA LYS A 28 -18.57 -7.90 18.27
C LYS A 28 -17.48 -7.73 19.34
N TRP A 29 -17.77 -6.91 20.35
CA TRP A 29 -16.82 -6.64 21.44
C TRP A 29 -16.40 -7.89 22.21
N ALA A 30 -17.33 -8.84 22.37
CA ALA A 30 -17.06 -10.09 23.07
C ALA A 30 -15.94 -10.91 22.40
N GLU A 31 -15.72 -10.76 21.10
CA GLU A 31 -14.65 -11.46 20.38
C GLU A 31 -13.25 -11.04 20.89
N LEU A 32 -13.09 -9.82 21.42
CA LEU A 32 -11.83 -9.41 22.06
C LEU A 32 -11.47 -10.29 23.25
N LEU A 33 -12.46 -10.73 24.01
CA LEU A 33 -12.26 -11.65 25.14
C LEU A 33 -11.93 -13.07 24.68
N HIS A 34 -12.40 -13.47 23.48
CA HIS A 34 -12.14 -14.78 22.91
C HIS A 34 -10.76 -14.87 22.18
N MET A 35 -10.05 -13.77 22.01
CA MET A 35 -8.75 -13.72 21.33
C MET A 35 -7.60 -14.43 22.06
N ARG A 36 -7.90 -15.14 23.16
CA ARG A 36 -6.90 -15.88 23.97
C ARG A 36 -5.65 -15.04 24.29
N LEU A 37 -5.86 -13.77 24.65
CA LEU A 37 -4.76 -12.82 24.91
C LEU A 37 -3.83 -13.31 26.02
N LEU A 38 -4.36 -14.07 26.99
CA LEU A 38 -3.58 -14.71 28.06
C LEU A 38 -2.49 -15.68 27.53
N ILE A 39 -2.68 -16.23 26.35
CA ILE A 39 -1.68 -17.08 25.66
C ILE A 39 -0.86 -16.26 24.67
N GLY A 40 -1.52 -15.38 23.92
CA GLY A 40 -0.89 -14.57 22.88
C GLY A 40 0.13 -13.58 23.41
N ILE A 41 -0.16 -12.91 24.54
CA ILE A 41 0.73 -11.94 25.16
C ILE A 41 2.04 -12.58 25.66
N PRO A 42 2.05 -13.70 26.40
CA PRO A 42 3.29 -14.38 26.76
C PRO A 42 4.15 -14.81 25.54
N ILE A 43 3.54 -15.37 24.50
CA ILE A 43 4.23 -15.73 23.27
C ILE A 43 4.83 -14.49 22.59
N PHE A 44 4.07 -13.40 22.52
CA PHE A 44 4.54 -12.13 21.99
C PHE A 44 5.76 -11.61 22.76
N LEU A 45 5.67 -11.60 24.08
CA LEU A 45 6.74 -11.13 24.96
C LEU A 45 7.99 -12.05 24.88
N LEU A 46 7.79 -13.37 24.82
CA LEU A 46 8.90 -14.32 24.68
C LEU A 46 9.73 -14.06 23.43
N ILE A 47 9.11 -13.62 22.35
CA ILE A 47 9.79 -13.34 21.08
C ILE A 47 10.36 -11.91 21.04
N ALA A 48 9.60 -10.92 21.50
CA ALA A 48 9.98 -9.51 21.37
C ALA A 48 10.86 -9.01 22.52
N ALA A 49 10.55 -9.39 23.79
CA ALA A 49 11.22 -8.83 24.95
C ALA A 49 12.73 -9.11 25.01
N PRO A 50 13.26 -10.28 24.64
CA PRO A 50 14.71 -10.55 24.76
C PRO A 50 15.56 -9.50 24.06
N TRP A 51 15.17 -9.07 22.84
CA TRP A 51 15.89 -8.02 22.13
C TRP A 51 15.84 -6.67 22.85
N PHE A 52 14.66 -6.23 23.27
CA PHE A 52 14.50 -4.93 23.94
C PHE A 52 15.20 -4.92 25.31
N LEU A 53 15.16 -6.04 26.06
CA LEU A 53 15.84 -6.17 27.33
C LEU A 53 17.37 -6.17 27.15
N TYR A 54 17.88 -6.87 26.15
CA TYR A 54 19.29 -6.87 25.81
C TYR A 54 19.80 -5.49 25.42
N MET A 55 19.08 -4.79 24.56
CA MET A 55 19.43 -3.42 24.16
C MET A 55 19.35 -2.44 25.33
N TYR A 56 18.36 -2.61 26.22
CA TYR A 56 18.28 -1.82 27.43
C TYR A 56 19.44 -2.10 28.39
N HIS A 57 19.87 -3.35 28.50
CA HIS A 57 21.04 -3.71 29.31
C HIS A 57 22.33 -3.07 28.78
N LEU A 58 22.52 -3.01 27.47
CA LEU A 58 23.69 -2.42 26.83
C LEU A 58 23.73 -0.89 26.88
N HIS A 59 22.61 -0.23 26.61
CA HIS A 59 22.50 1.21 26.36
C HIS A 59 21.68 1.97 27.43
N GLY A 60 21.09 1.26 28.39
CA GLY A 60 20.34 1.86 29.48
C GLY A 60 19.18 2.75 29.02
N LYS A 61 19.03 3.89 29.70
CA LYS A 61 17.96 4.85 29.41
C LYS A 61 18.03 5.47 28.01
N ASP A 62 19.24 5.61 27.46
CA ASP A 62 19.43 6.20 26.14
C ASP A 62 18.73 5.40 25.04
N PHE A 63 18.74 4.09 25.14
CA PHE A 63 17.97 3.23 24.24
C PHE A 63 16.46 3.56 24.26
N VAL A 64 15.89 3.72 25.45
CA VAL A 64 14.45 4.06 25.59
C VAL A 64 14.14 5.43 25.04
N ILE A 65 15.01 6.43 25.32
CA ILE A 65 14.87 7.80 24.83
C ILE A 65 14.91 7.81 23.29
N VAL A 66 15.86 7.11 22.69
CA VAL A 66 15.98 7.02 21.23
C VAL A 66 14.79 6.27 20.63
N LEU A 67 14.42 5.11 21.18
CA LEU A 67 13.34 4.30 20.65
C LEU A 67 11.97 4.98 20.75
N LEU A 68 11.59 5.46 21.93
CA LEU A 68 10.27 6.04 22.15
C LEU A 68 10.25 7.55 21.86
N GLY A 69 11.32 8.28 22.24
CA GLY A 69 11.42 9.72 22.02
C GLY A 69 11.68 10.04 20.56
N VAL A 70 12.87 9.68 20.04
CA VAL A 70 13.28 10.13 18.70
C VAL A 70 12.49 9.41 17.60
N HIS A 71 12.48 8.08 17.62
CA HIS A 71 11.88 7.31 16.52
C HIS A 71 10.35 7.24 16.52
N ASN A 72 9.70 7.57 17.62
CA ASN A 72 8.24 7.56 17.70
C ASN A 72 7.68 8.98 17.95
N PHE A 73 7.99 9.59 19.11
CA PHE A 73 7.37 10.85 19.49
C PHE A 73 7.83 12.03 18.63
N LEU A 74 9.13 12.23 18.43
CA LEU A 74 9.64 13.34 17.61
C LEU A 74 9.21 13.19 16.16
N ARG A 75 9.27 11.99 15.57
CA ARG A 75 8.78 11.76 14.22
C ARG A 75 7.29 12.01 14.06
N ALA A 76 6.49 11.83 15.11
CA ALA A 76 5.07 12.12 15.07
C ALA A 76 4.79 13.63 15.13
N THR A 77 5.63 14.41 15.81
CA THR A 77 5.38 15.83 16.14
C THR A 77 6.22 16.81 15.33
N GLN A 78 7.41 16.40 14.88
CA GLN A 78 8.35 17.25 14.14
C GLN A 78 8.71 16.60 12.80
N PRO A 79 8.63 17.36 11.69
CA PRO A 79 8.94 16.81 10.37
C PRO A 79 10.46 16.64 10.22
N GLU A 80 10.93 15.43 9.97
CA GLU A 80 12.30 15.13 9.58
C GLU A 80 12.61 15.67 8.16
N HIS A 81 11.57 15.67 7.30
CA HIS A 81 11.56 16.21 5.95
C HIS A 81 10.40 17.21 5.80
N PRO A 82 10.62 18.51 6.09
CA PRO A 82 9.56 19.52 6.03
C PRO A 82 8.87 19.63 4.68
N GLU A 83 9.61 19.39 3.58
CA GLU A 83 9.12 19.38 2.20
C GLU A 83 8.05 18.30 1.95
N ASN A 84 8.10 17.20 2.69
CA ASN A 84 7.13 16.10 2.59
C ASN A 84 5.89 16.34 3.49
N ASN A 85 5.94 17.29 4.43
CA ASN A 85 4.85 17.50 5.37
C ASN A 85 3.73 18.38 4.78
N VAL A 86 3.23 17.97 3.61
CA VAL A 86 2.11 18.59 2.90
C VAL A 86 0.91 17.63 2.85
N PHE A 87 -0.31 18.17 2.79
CA PHE A 87 -1.54 17.38 2.84
C PHE A 87 -1.71 16.42 1.64
N TYR A 88 -1.17 16.80 0.48
CA TYR A 88 -1.27 16.01 -0.76
C TYR A 88 -0.16 14.96 -0.93
N PHE A 89 0.79 14.86 0.01
CA PHE A 89 1.92 13.93 -0.10
C PHE A 89 1.47 12.48 -0.30
N TYR A 90 0.66 11.94 0.61
CA TYR A 90 0.19 10.57 0.48
C TYR A 90 -0.83 10.33 -0.63
N PRO A 91 -1.78 11.25 -0.92
CA PRO A 91 -2.57 11.15 -2.15
C PRO A 91 -1.72 11.01 -3.41
N ALA A 92 -0.67 11.84 -3.56
CA ALA A 92 0.24 11.75 -4.71
C ALA A 92 1.01 10.42 -4.74
N ILE A 93 1.55 9.98 -3.59
CA ILE A 93 2.23 8.67 -3.47
C ILE A 93 1.31 7.53 -3.87
N VAL A 94 0.07 7.49 -3.39
CA VAL A 94 -0.90 6.43 -3.75
C VAL A 94 -1.15 6.42 -5.26
N LEU A 95 -1.36 7.59 -5.87
CA LEU A 95 -1.63 7.67 -7.31
C LEU A 95 -0.44 7.17 -8.15
N VAL A 96 0.78 7.53 -7.76
CA VAL A 96 1.99 7.17 -8.51
C VAL A 96 2.45 5.74 -8.22
N ALA A 97 2.47 5.34 -6.94
CA ALA A 97 3.00 4.05 -6.51
C ALA A 97 2.17 2.85 -6.96
N PHE A 98 0.88 3.06 -7.21
CA PHE A 98 0.03 2.01 -7.78
C PHE A 98 0.03 1.97 -9.31
N LEU A 99 0.77 2.85 -10.00
CA LEU A 99 0.88 2.76 -11.46
C LEU A 99 1.48 1.40 -11.88
N PRO A 100 0.94 0.77 -12.93
CA PRO A 100 -0.20 1.17 -13.77
C PRO A 100 -1.59 0.74 -13.23
N TRP A 101 -1.65 0.22 -12.00
CA TRP A 101 -2.84 -0.39 -11.38
C TRP A 101 -3.74 0.62 -10.67
N THR A 102 -3.38 1.90 -10.68
CA THR A 102 -4.05 2.97 -9.91
C THR A 102 -5.56 3.00 -10.17
N GLY A 103 -5.98 2.88 -11.43
CA GLY A 103 -7.41 2.87 -11.77
C GLY A 103 -8.17 1.71 -11.14
N PHE A 104 -7.58 0.50 -11.15
CA PHE A 104 -8.17 -0.67 -10.51
C PHE A 104 -8.26 -0.53 -8.99
N VAL A 105 -7.20 0.01 -8.38
CA VAL A 105 -7.17 0.26 -6.95
C VAL A 105 -8.23 1.28 -6.55
N LEU A 106 -8.34 2.39 -7.27
CA LEU A 106 -9.36 3.41 -7.00
C LEU A 106 -10.78 2.86 -7.19
N HIS A 107 -11.01 2.04 -8.24
CA HIS A 107 -12.29 1.35 -8.43
C HIS A 107 -12.57 0.37 -7.29
N GLY A 108 -11.59 -0.45 -6.92
CA GLY A 108 -11.70 -1.39 -5.80
C GLY A 108 -11.99 -0.71 -4.48
N LEU A 109 -11.34 0.42 -4.19
CA LEU A 109 -11.60 1.26 -3.02
C LEU A 109 -13.04 1.80 -3.04
N TRP A 110 -13.47 2.39 -4.15
CA TRP A 110 -14.82 2.92 -4.31
C TRP A 110 -15.90 1.86 -4.07
N LYS A 111 -15.79 0.72 -4.77
CA LYS A 111 -16.72 -0.40 -4.60
C LYS A 111 -16.63 -1.02 -3.21
N GLY A 112 -15.42 -1.20 -2.70
CA GLY A 112 -15.17 -1.72 -1.36
C GLY A 112 -15.82 -0.86 -0.28
N ILE A 113 -15.78 0.47 -0.39
CA ILE A 113 -16.47 1.39 0.51
C ILE A 113 -17.98 1.17 0.43
N LEU A 114 -18.55 1.11 -0.77
CA LEU A 114 -20.00 0.91 -0.93
C LEU A 114 -20.46 -0.41 -0.30
N ASP A 115 -19.78 -1.50 -0.62
CA ASP A 115 -20.17 -2.83 -0.15
C ASP A 115 -19.90 -3.01 1.36
N ALA A 116 -18.86 -2.36 1.88
CA ALA A 116 -18.56 -2.38 3.31
C ALA A 116 -19.70 -1.82 4.17
N TRP A 117 -20.35 -0.75 3.72
CA TRP A 117 -21.35 -0.04 4.53
C TRP A 117 -22.78 -0.27 4.05
N LYS A 118 -23.04 -0.36 2.76
CA LYS A 118 -24.40 -0.61 2.22
C LYS A 118 -24.76 -2.09 2.33
N GLU A 119 -23.88 -2.98 1.81
CA GLU A 119 -24.11 -4.43 1.78
C GLU A 119 -23.65 -5.14 3.04
N LYS A 120 -23.01 -4.41 3.97
CA LYS A 120 -22.46 -4.93 5.24
C LYS A 120 -21.47 -6.10 5.02
N ALA A 121 -20.80 -6.14 3.86
CA ALA A 121 -19.86 -7.20 3.50
C ALA A 121 -18.61 -7.15 4.41
N PRO A 122 -18.28 -8.23 5.14
CA PRO A 122 -17.23 -8.19 6.17
C PRO A 122 -15.83 -8.08 5.57
N ILE A 123 -15.55 -8.74 4.45
CA ILE A 123 -14.20 -8.71 3.82
C ILE A 123 -13.87 -7.33 3.28
N PRO A 124 -14.65 -6.69 2.40
CA PRO A 124 -14.41 -5.33 1.98
C PRO A 124 -14.29 -4.36 3.15
N ARG A 125 -15.15 -4.49 4.17
CA ARG A 125 -15.11 -3.66 5.38
C ARG A 125 -13.77 -3.77 6.12
N PHE A 126 -13.26 -4.99 6.32
CA PHE A 126 -11.97 -5.21 6.95
C PHE A 126 -10.83 -4.56 6.16
N LEU A 127 -10.80 -4.77 4.83
CA LEU A 127 -9.78 -4.22 3.95
C LEU A 127 -9.80 -2.68 3.92
N ILE A 128 -11.00 -2.08 3.87
CA ILE A 128 -11.14 -0.61 3.92
C ILE A 128 -10.69 -0.05 5.27
N ILE A 129 -11.05 -0.68 6.38
CA ILE A 129 -10.59 -0.26 7.71
C ILE A 129 -9.07 -0.38 7.81
N TRP A 130 -8.48 -1.44 7.26
CA TRP A 130 -7.03 -1.60 7.22
C TRP A 130 -6.37 -0.44 6.46
N ILE A 131 -6.80 -0.17 5.23
CA ILE A 131 -6.26 0.92 4.41
C ILE A 131 -6.43 2.26 5.12
N ALA A 132 -7.64 2.56 5.60
CA ALA A 132 -7.96 3.82 6.26
C ALA A 132 -7.13 4.04 7.54
N SER A 133 -6.96 3.00 8.36
CA SER A 133 -6.20 3.07 9.60
C SER A 133 -4.73 3.43 9.34
N TYR A 134 -4.06 2.76 8.42
CA TYR A 134 -2.68 3.06 8.08
C TYR A 134 -2.54 4.43 7.40
N TYR A 135 -3.41 4.72 6.44
CA TYR A 135 -3.39 5.98 5.73
C TYR A 135 -3.58 7.18 6.66
N LEU A 136 -4.61 7.15 7.52
CA LEU A 136 -4.90 8.22 8.47
C LEU A 136 -3.81 8.33 9.53
N PHE A 137 -3.36 7.20 10.10
CA PHE A 137 -2.32 7.20 11.11
C PHE A 137 -1.06 7.92 10.62
N TYR A 138 -0.53 7.53 9.44
CA TYR A 138 0.67 8.16 8.92
C TYR A 138 0.43 9.57 8.34
N SER A 139 -0.77 9.88 7.87
CA SER A 139 -1.12 11.24 7.42
C SER A 139 -1.11 12.25 8.55
N LEU A 140 -1.43 11.83 9.77
CA LEU A 140 -1.41 12.68 10.98
C LEU A 140 0.00 12.86 11.53
N MET A 141 0.97 12.04 11.16
CA MET A 141 2.36 12.21 11.58
C MET A 141 3.03 13.37 10.82
N ALA A 142 3.88 14.13 11.54
CA ALA A 142 4.64 15.23 10.95
C ALA A 142 5.70 14.71 9.96
N THR A 143 6.44 13.67 10.34
CA THR A 143 7.42 13.00 9.44
C THR A 143 6.71 12.05 8.50
N LYS A 144 6.87 12.28 7.20
CA LYS A 144 6.25 11.47 6.13
C LYS A 144 7.31 10.83 5.23
N TYR A 145 7.22 9.51 5.08
CA TYR A 145 8.01 8.72 4.12
C TYR A 145 7.09 7.95 3.18
N PRO A 146 7.43 7.82 1.88
CA PRO A 146 6.64 7.02 0.94
C PRO A 146 6.43 5.57 1.41
N THR A 147 7.45 5.00 2.05
CA THR A 147 7.46 3.61 2.55
C THR A 147 6.50 3.36 3.71
N TYR A 148 6.00 4.41 4.38
CA TYR A 148 5.05 4.24 5.48
C TYR A 148 3.70 3.70 5.02
N LEU A 149 3.33 3.93 3.76
CA LEU A 149 2.12 3.38 3.17
C LEU A 149 2.28 1.97 2.60
N PHE A 150 3.47 1.37 2.65
CA PHE A 150 3.67 0.00 2.16
C PHE A 150 2.62 -1.02 2.67
N PRO A 151 2.20 -0.98 3.95
CA PRO A 151 1.19 -1.92 4.45
C PRO A 151 -0.20 -1.82 3.81
N ILE A 152 -0.54 -0.72 3.12
CA ILE A 152 -1.84 -0.60 2.43
C ILE A 152 -1.84 -1.27 1.04
N TRP A 153 -0.69 -1.63 0.50
CA TRP A 153 -0.59 -2.22 -0.84
C TRP A 153 -1.31 -3.56 -0.94
N PHE A 154 -1.11 -4.42 0.06
CA PHE A 154 -1.74 -5.72 0.09
C PHE A 154 -3.29 -5.65 0.12
N PRO A 155 -3.93 -4.95 1.09
CA PRO A 155 -5.38 -4.83 1.10
C PRO A 155 -5.93 -4.08 -0.13
N SER A 156 -5.20 -3.12 -0.70
CA SER A 156 -5.59 -2.42 -1.93
C SER A 156 -5.57 -3.35 -3.14
N ALA A 157 -4.56 -4.20 -3.27
CA ALA A 157 -4.49 -5.20 -4.33
C ALA A 157 -5.61 -6.24 -4.22
N LEU A 158 -5.95 -6.68 -3.01
CA LEU A 158 -7.08 -7.58 -2.77
C LEU A 158 -8.41 -6.94 -3.18
N LEU A 159 -8.65 -5.68 -2.80
CA LEU A 159 -9.86 -4.97 -3.24
C LEU A 159 -9.91 -4.83 -4.76
N ALA A 160 -8.81 -4.44 -5.39
CA ALA A 160 -8.74 -4.35 -6.84
C ALA A 160 -9.07 -5.71 -7.48
N ALA A 161 -8.54 -6.82 -6.97
CA ALA A 161 -8.79 -8.17 -7.48
C ALA A 161 -10.25 -8.60 -7.30
N ILE A 162 -10.86 -8.33 -6.14
CA ILE A 162 -12.27 -8.66 -5.87
C ILE A 162 -13.21 -7.97 -6.88
N TYR A 163 -12.94 -6.71 -7.21
CA TYR A 163 -13.84 -5.91 -8.05
C TYR A 163 -13.43 -5.83 -9.53
N LEU A 164 -12.27 -6.40 -9.90
CA LEU A 164 -11.80 -6.44 -11.28
C LEU A 164 -12.83 -6.95 -12.29
N PRO A 165 -13.62 -8.03 -12.03
CA PRO A 165 -14.60 -8.55 -12.97
C PRO A 165 -15.79 -7.60 -13.22
N TRP A 166 -16.03 -6.64 -12.33
CA TRP A 166 -17.24 -5.81 -12.27
C TRP A 166 -17.08 -4.42 -12.88
N VAL A 167 -15.96 -4.14 -13.55
CA VAL A 167 -15.71 -2.81 -14.12
C VAL A 167 -16.61 -2.57 -15.34
N PRO A 168 -17.47 -1.53 -15.29
CA PRO A 168 -18.32 -1.15 -16.41
C PRO A 168 -17.51 -0.69 -17.61
N LYS A 169 -17.98 -0.97 -18.83
CA LYS A 169 -17.31 -0.58 -20.09
C LYS A 169 -16.99 0.93 -20.15
N LYS A 170 -17.88 1.78 -19.64
CA LYS A 170 -17.76 3.25 -19.65
C LYS A 170 -16.58 3.79 -18.82
N PHE A 171 -16.13 3.06 -17.80
CA PHE A 171 -15.01 3.48 -16.93
C PHE A 171 -13.65 2.94 -17.37
N ARG A 172 -13.61 2.06 -18.40
CA ARG A 172 -12.37 1.43 -18.87
C ARG A 172 -11.29 2.42 -19.29
N PHE A 173 -11.69 3.58 -19.82
CA PHE A 173 -10.72 4.60 -20.21
C PHE A 173 -9.95 5.13 -19.00
N PHE A 174 -10.64 5.58 -17.97
CA PHE A 174 -10.01 6.18 -16.79
C PHE A 174 -9.35 5.14 -15.88
N GLU A 175 -9.92 3.94 -15.78
CA GLU A 175 -9.41 2.92 -14.87
C GLU A 175 -8.26 2.11 -15.45
N TYR A 176 -8.18 1.98 -16.79
CA TYR A 176 -7.19 1.13 -17.46
C TYR A 176 -6.34 1.88 -18.46
N ILE A 177 -6.98 2.47 -19.48
CA ILE A 177 -6.24 3.03 -20.61
C ILE A 177 -5.38 4.19 -20.16
N LEU A 178 -5.92 5.12 -19.39
CA LEU A 178 -5.21 6.31 -18.96
C LEU A 178 -4.03 5.98 -18.01
N PRO A 179 -4.19 5.21 -16.91
CA PRO A 179 -3.06 4.87 -16.04
C PRO A 179 -1.98 4.05 -16.75
N ILE A 180 -2.36 3.12 -17.61
CA ILE A 180 -1.42 2.33 -18.42
C ILE A 180 -0.65 3.23 -19.40
N SER A 181 -1.34 4.18 -20.04
CA SER A 181 -0.70 5.15 -20.94
C SER A 181 0.31 6.03 -20.19
N ILE A 182 -0.07 6.54 -19.02
CA ILE A 182 0.82 7.32 -18.16
C ILE A 182 2.06 6.49 -17.78
N TRP A 183 1.88 5.22 -17.42
CA TRP A 183 2.99 4.33 -17.09
C TRP A 183 3.98 4.16 -18.24
N TRP A 184 3.48 3.87 -19.46
CA TRP A 184 4.34 3.73 -20.63
C TRP A 184 5.08 5.02 -20.97
N VAL A 185 4.40 6.18 -20.85
CA VAL A 185 5.04 7.48 -21.04
C VAL A 185 6.12 7.72 -19.98
N ALA A 186 5.85 7.40 -18.71
CA ALA A 186 6.84 7.53 -17.64
C ALA A 186 8.08 6.67 -17.88
N LEU A 187 7.92 5.44 -18.37
CA LEU A 187 9.04 4.56 -18.75
C LEU A 187 9.85 5.15 -19.91
N MET A 188 9.20 5.73 -20.92
CA MET A 188 9.89 6.38 -22.03
C MET A 188 10.68 7.62 -21.58
N VAL A 189 10.09 8.45 -20.71
CA VAL A 189 10.78 9.60 -20.11
C VAL A 189 11.94 9.13 -19.23
N GLY A 190 11.77 8.11 -18.42
CA GLY A 190 12.85 7.52 -17.62
C GLY A 190 13.99 7.01 -18.51
N ALA A 191 13.68 6.29 -19.58
CA ALA A 191 14.70 5.84 -20.53
C ALA A 191 15.46 7.00 -21.18
N TYR A 192 14.76 8.08 -21.53
CA TYR A 192 15.39 9.29 -22.09
C TYR A 192 16.36 9.96 -21.10
N LEU A 193 15.98 10.03 -19.82
CA LEU A 193 16.74 10.74 -18.79
C LEU A 193 17.92 9.92 -18.24
N PHE A 194 17.74 8.60 -18.06
CA PHE A 194 18.67 7.77 -17.31
C PHE A 194 19.49 6.78 -18.17
N VAL A 195 19.07 6.50 -19.41
CA VAL A 195 19.80 5.58 -20.30
C VAL A 195 20.73 6.38 -21.23
N PRO A 196 22.01 6.00 -21.36
CA PRO A 196 22.96 6.67 -22.26
C PRO A 196 22.50 6.65 -23.72
N LYS A 197 22.70 7.78 -24.45
CA LYS A 197 22.46 7.86 -25.87
C LYS A 197 23.59 7.13 -26.63
N PRO A 198 23.34 6.41 -27.75
CA PRO A 198 22.06 6.30 -28.47
C PRO A 198 21.10 5.22 -27.94
N LEU A 199 21.49 4.42 -26.93
CA LEU A 199 20.72 3.30 -26.44
C LEU A 199 19.32 3.73 -25.94
N SER A 200 19.20 4.94 -25.38
CA SER A 200 17.91 5.47 -24.90
C SER A 200 16.84 5.49 -26.00
N TRP A 201 17.19 5.87 -27.24
CA TRP A 201 16.25 5.91 -28.36
C TRP A 201 15.74 4.52 -28.74
N PHE A 202 16.61 3.51 -28.67
CA PHE A 202 16.22 2.12 -28.89
C PHE A 202 15.25 1.62 -27.82
N VAL A 203 15.56 1.89 -26.54
CA VAL A 203 14.71 1.52 -25.40
C VAL A 203 13.35 2.24 -25.48
N ILE A 204 13.33 3.54 -25.82
CA ILE A 204 12.09 4.29 -26.03
C ILE A 204 11.25 3.66 -27.14
N GLY A 205 11.87 3.28 -28.27
CA GLY A 205 11.19 2.59 -29.36
C GLY A 205 10.55 1.28 -28.93
N LEU A 206 11.26 0.47 -28.13
CA LEU A 206 10.72 -0.76 -27.53
C LEU A 206 9.52 -0.48 -26.61
N PHE A 207 9.61 0.51 -25.73
CA PHE A 207 8.51 0.86 -24.84
C PHE A 207 7.31 1.41 -25.60
N LEU A 208 7.53 2.20 -26.64
CA LEU A 208 6.46 2.72 -27.49
C LEU A 208 5.70 1.57 -28.19
N THR A 209 6.43 0.65 -28.82
CA THR A 209 5.83 -0.50 -29.53
C THR A 209 5.11 -1.43 -28.57
N ALA A 210 5.72 -1.74 -27.43
CA ALA A 210 5.09 -2.57 -26.38
C ALA A 210 3.85 -1.90 -25.80
N GLY A 211 3.89 -0.58 -25.56
CA GLY A 211 2.76 0.20 -25.06
C GLY A 211 1.57 0.21 -26.03
N ILE A 212 1.84 0.46 -27.33
CA ILE A 212 0.82 0.45 -28.40
C ILE A 212 0.20 -0.95 -28.50
N PHE A 213 1.03 -2.00 -28.52
CA PHE A 213 0.56 -3.39 -28.56
C PHE A 213 -0.35 -3.70 -27.36
N HIS A 214 0.10 -3.34 -26.17
CA HIS A 214 -0.62 -3.57 -24.92
C HIS A 214 -1.98 -2.86 -24.91
N LEU A 215 -2.01 -1.57 -25.23
CA LEU A 215 -3.25 -0.79 -25.31
C LEU A 215 -4.22 -1.34 -26.35
N SER A 216 -3.69 -1.75 -27.53
CA SER A 216 -4.50 -2.37 -28.58
C SER A 216 -5.10 -3.72 -28.14
N PHE A 217 -4.32 -4.51 -27.40
CA PHE A 217 -4.78 -5.80 -26.88
C PHE A 217 -5.90 -5.64 -25.85
N ILE A 218 -5.77 -4.66 -24.95
CA ILE A 218 -6.78 -4.39 -23.90
C ILE A 218 -8.04 -3.75 -24.51
N SER A 219 -7.89 -2.81 -25.45
CA SER A 219 -9.02 -2.04 -26.01
C SER A 219 -9.93 -2.87 -26.90
N LYS A 220 -9.37 -3.82 -27.68
CA LYS A 220 -10.08 -4.61 -28.69
C LYS A 220 -10.51 -6.01 -28.23
N GLY A 221 -10.05 -6.45 -27.07
CA GLY A 221 -10.28 -7.80 -26.59
C GLY A 221 -11.69 -8.06 -26.01
N PRO A 222 -12.27 -9.27 -26.20
CA PRO A 222 -13.42 -9.71 -25.41
C PRO A 222 -13.01 -9.81 -23.92
N LYS A 223 -14.00 -9.85 -23.01
CA LYS A 223 -13.78 -9.86 -21.55
C LYS A 223 -12.71 -10.85 -21.07
N GLY A 224 -12.56 -12.00 -21.76
CA GLY A 224 -11.58 -13.03 -21.42
C GLY A 224 -10.12 -12.72 -21.78
N ARG A 225 -9.84 -11.69 -22.60
CA ARG A 225 -8.45 -11.30 -22.97
C ARG A 225 -7.89 -10.21 -22.07
N PHE A 226 -8.73 -9.59 -21.27
CA PHE A 226 -8.33 -8.52 -20.36
C PHE A 226 -7.38 -9.01 -19.26
N LEU A 227 -7.71 -10.12 -18.60
CA LEU A 227 -6.89 -10.69 -17.54
C LEU A 227 -5.47 -11.09 -18.00
N PRO A 228 -5.30 -11.81 -19.15
CA PRO A 228 -3.96 -12.04 -19.70
C PRO A 228 -3.16 -10.75 -20.00
N GLY A 229 -3.81 -9.69 -20.48
CA GLY A 229 -3.17 -8.40 -20.70
C GLY A 229 -2.62 -7.76 -19.43
N VAL A 230 -3.39 -7.87 -18.36
CA VAL A 230 -3.02 -7.40 -17.00
C VAL A 230 -1.83 -8.20 -16.47
N VAL A 231 -1.85 -9.53 -16.62
CA VAL A 231 -0.73 -10.41 -16.21
C VAL A 231 0.53 -10.11 -16.99
N LEU A 232 0.44 -9.94 -18.31
CA LEU A 232 1.58 -9.56 -19.16
C LEU A 232 2.17 -8.22 -18.75
N LEU A 233 1.34 -7.22 -18.41
CA LEU A 233 1.80 -5.95 -17.89
C LEU A 233 2.60 -6.13 -16.59
N THR A 234 2.09 -6.93 -15.65
CA THR A 234 2.78 -7.19 -14.37
C THR A 234 4.15 -7.82 -14.61
N ILE A 235 4.21 -8.84 -15.47
CA ILE A 235 5.47 -9.51 -15.83
C ILE A 235 6.42 -8.53 -16.50
N SER A 236 5.94 -7.71 -17.44
CA SER A 236 6.78 -6.71 -18.11
C SER A 236 7.32 -5.67 -17.13
N CYS A 237 6.50 -5.17 -16.21
CA CYS A 237 6.95 -4.24 -15.17
C CYS A 237 7.99 -4.87 -14.25
N TYR A 238 7.83 -6.14 -13.87
CA TYR A 238 8.79 -6.86 -13.04
C TYR A 238 10.13 -7.06 -13.76
N LEU A 239 10.11 -7.49 -15.03
CA LEU A 239 11.32 -7.70 -15.83
C LEU A 239 12.10 -6.40 -16.13
N ILE A 240 11.43 -5.24 -16.11
CA ILE A 240 12.07 -3.94 -16.31
C ILE A 240 12.68 -3.41 -15.00
N ALA A 241 12.10 -3.79 -13.85
CA ALA A 241 12.53 -3.36 -12.53
C ALA A 241 13.66 -4.24 -11.92
N SER A 242 13.88 -5.44 -12.48
CA SER A 242 14.96 -6.36 -12.10
C SER A 242 16.23 -6.13 -12.93
#